data_ded1155b12cbb741c3f95580b1457ff5
#
_entry.id   ded1155b12cbb741c3f95580b1457ff5
#
_cell.length_a   1.000
_cell.length_b   1.000
_cell.length_c   1.000
_cell.angle_alpha   90.00
_cell.angle_beta   90.00
_cell.angle_gamma   90.00
#
_symmetry.space_group_name_H-M   'P 1'
#
loop_
_entity.id
_entity.type
_entity.pdbx_description
1 polymer ?
#
loop_
_entity_poly.entity_id
_entity_poly.type
_entity_poly.pdbx_seq_one_letter_code
_entity_poly.pdbx_strand_id
1 'polypeptide(L)'
;MILISNIFRTKYKMEEKDFYFFGKIVSKYSFKGEVVLKINTEFPSDYDLLEKIFIKVDGSFIPYFISKITSHSKNNSIRILFDGISDEQQVKNILQKKVYIPLTDLPKLPKNKFYIHEIIGFNVVDKVAGNVGKVININEDSPQKKLVVNYNGKEVFIPLVDEIVRKIDKQKNEVLITMPNGLLNLN
;
A
#
# COMPACT_ATOMS: atom_id res chain seq x y z
N MET A 1 -26.45 -4.10 20.34
CA MET A 1 -25.45 -4.17 19.24
C MET A 1 -25.57 -3.07 18.16
N ILE A 2 -26.59 -2.20 18.26
CA ILE A 2 -26.86 -1.13 17.26
C ILE A 2 -26.25 0.24 17.64
N LEU A 3 -25.88 0.45 18.91
CA LEU A 3 -25.34 1.76 19.37
C LEU A 3 -23.87 2.04 19.03
N ILE A 4 -23.07 1.01 18.86
CA ILE A 4 -21.63 1.17 18.57
C ILE A 4 -21.41 1.57 17.09
N SER A 5 -22.28 1.12 16.19
CA SER A 5 -22.18 1.45 14.76
C SER A 5 -22.44 2.94 14.45
N ASN A 6 -23.24 3.63 15.28
CA ASN A 6 -23.58 5.03 15.06
C ASN A 6 -22.54 6.03 15.57
N ILE A 7 -21.76 5.66 16.59
CA ILE A 7 -20.71 6.54 17.13
C ILE A 7 -19.50 6.65 16.17
N PHE A 8 -19.18 5.55 15.46
CA PHE A 8 -18.11 5.56 14.46
C PHE A 8 -18.51 6.21 13.12
N ARG A 9 -19.81 6.26 12.82
CA ARG A 9 -20.32 6.86 11.58
C ARG A 9 -20.24 8.38 11.52
N THR A 10 -20.12 9.04 12.67
CA THR A 10 -20.24 10.50 12.76
C THR A 10 -18.88 11.24 12.81
N LYS A 11 -17.76 10.55 13.00
CA LYS A 11 -16.48 11.22 13.27
C LYS A 11 -15.48 11.24 12.12
N TYR A 12 -15.52 10.30 11.16
CA TYR A 12 -14.63 10.30 9.98
C TYR A 12 -15.36 9.67 8.79
N LYS A 13 -15.78 10.50 7.84
CA LYS A 13 -16.14 10.02 6.50
C LYS A 13 -14.81 9.72 5.79
N MET A 14 -14.20 8.57 6.12
CA MET A 14 -12.99 8.11 5.45
C MET A 14 -13.34 7.72 4.02
N GLU A 15 -12.64 8.31 3.06
CA GLU A 15 -12.75 8.01 1.65
C GLU A 15 -11.67 6.98 1.26
N GLU A 16 -11.81 6.35 0.10
CA GLU A 16 -10.83 5.34 -0.35
C GLU A 16 -9.40 5.90 -0.45
N LYS A 17 -9.26 7.19 -0.76
CA LYS A 17 -7.98 7.90 -0.80
C LYS A 17 -7.26 7.98 0.56
N ASP A 18 -7.99 7.80 1.67
CA ASP A 18 -7.43 7.83 3.03
C ASP A 18 -6.88 6.47 3.47
N PHE A 19 -6.98 5.46 2.58
CA PHE A 19 -6.57 4.10 2.87
C PHE A 19 -5.47 3.60 1.95
N TYR A 20 -4.57 2.82 2.52
CA TYR A 20 -3.60 2.00 1.79
C TYR A 20 -4.17 0.59 1.57
N PHE A 21 -4.09 0.09 0.33
CA PHE A 21 -4.43 -1.29 0.02
C PHE A 21 -3.38 -2.24 0.62
N PHE A 22 -3.75 -2.95 1.67
CA PHE A 22 -2.83 -3.83 2.39
C PHE A 22 -2.75 -5.22 1.77
N GLY A 23 -3.86 -5.75 1.28
CA GLY A 23 -3.89 -7.08 0.71
C GLY A 23 -5.29 -7.65 0.51
N LYS A 24 -5.36 -8.97 0.39
CA LYS A 24 -6.61 -9.70 0.15
C LYS A 24 -6.68 -10.97 0.99
N ILE A 25 -7.83 -11.23 1.62
CA ILE A 25 -8.11 -12.49 2.30
C ILE A 25 -8.34 -13.57 1.24
N VAL A 26 -7.41 -14.52 1.13
CA VAL A 26 -7.41 -15.50 0.04
C VAL A 26 -8.02 -16.84 0.43
N SER A 27 -7.89 -17.24 1.69
CA SER A 27 -8.43 -18.52 2.16
C SER A 27 -8.67 -18.53 3.66
N LYS A 28 -9.49 -19.48 4.12
CA LYS A 28 -9.51 -19.88 5.53
C LYS A 28 -8.23 -20.66 5.84
N TYR A 29 -7.77 -20.58 7.07
CA TYR A 29 -6.65 -21.38 7.56
C TYR A 29 -7.09 -22.45 8.55
N SER A 30 -7.96 -22.14 9.48
CA SER A 30 -8.43 -23.07 10.49
C SER A 30 -9.94 -22.99 10.74
N PHE A 31 -10.49 -24.01 11.41
CA PHE A 31 -11.87 -24.02 11.85
C PHE A 31 -12.20 -22.99 12.93
N LYS A 32 -11.17 -22.40 13.55
CA LYS A 32 -11.27 -21.39 14.62
C LYS A 32 -11.35 -19.96 14.10
N GLY A 33 -11.65 -19.74 12.82
CA GLY A 33 -11.81 -18.40 12.25
C GLY A 33 -10.53 -17.75 11.74
N GLU A 34 -9.38 -18.45 11.80
CA GLU A 34 -8.11 -17.91 11.29
C GLU A 34 -8.09 -17.92 9.75
N VAL A 35 -7.64 -16.83 9.16
CA VAL A 35 -7.60 -16.61 7.70
C VAL A 35 -6.18 -16.39 7.21
N VAL A 36 -5.98 -16.66 5.92
CA VAL A 36 -4.75 -16.30 5.19
C VAL A 36 -4.99 -15.01 4.43
N LEU A 37 -4.19 -14.01 4.74
CA LEU A 37 -4.12 -12.76 4.03
C LEU A 37 -2.88 -12.73 3.14
N LYS A 38 -3.07 -12.57 1.83
CA LYS A 38 -1.99 -12.27 0.89
C LYS A 38 -1.75 -10.77 0.90
N ILE A 39 -0.53 -10.37 1.27
CA ILE A 39 -0.16 -8.97 1.44
C ILE A 39 0.35 -8.41 0.12
N ASN A 40 0.14 -7.10 -0.08
CA ASN A 40 0.85 -6.33 -1.08
C ASN A 40 2.36 -6.32 -0.74
N THR A 41 3.21 -6.64 -1.72
CA THR A 41 4.66 -6.82 -1.53
C THR A 41 5.39 -5.58 -1.04
N GLU A 42 4.76 -4.41 -1.10
CA GLU A 42 5.36 -3.13 -0.70
C GLU A 42 5.26 -2.82 0.78
N PHE A 43 4.43 -3.58 1.49
CA PHE A 43 4.27 -3.34 2.92
C PHE A 43 5.48 -3.88 3.69
N PRO A 44 6.05 -3.10 4.63
CA PRO A 44 7.14 -3.56 5.47
C PRO A 44 6.72 -4.74 6.36
N SER A 45 7.69 -5.54 6.79
CA SER A 45 7.46 -6.78 7.55
C SER A 45 6.95 -6.61 8.98
N ASP A 46 6.80 -5.38 9.46
CA ASP A 46 6.43 -5.08 10.85
C ASP A 46 4.91 -5.14 11.08
N TYR A 47 4.30 -6.28 10.68
CA TYR A 47 2.84 -6.50 10.80
C TYR A 47 2.37 -6.67 12.24
N ASP A 48 3.27 -7.04 13.14
CA ASP A 48 2.97 -7.35 14.54
C ASP A 48 2.46 -6.13 15.32
N LEU A 49 2.65 -4.92 14.77
CA LEU A 49 2.17 -3.67 15.35
C LEU A 49 0.75 -3.29 14.92
N LEU A 50 0.13 -4.06 14.01
CA LEU A 50 -1.20 -3.78 13.54
C LEU A 50 -2.26 -4.24 14.55
N GLU A 51 -3.00 -3.31 15.10
CA GLU A 51 -4.11 -3.60 16.02
C GLU A 51 -5.43 -3.84 15.29
N LYS A 52 -5.61 -3.22 14.13
CA LYS A 52 -6.83 -3.30 13.32
C LYS A 52 -6.53 -3.13 11.83
N ILE A 53 -7.40 -3.69 11.02
CA ILE A 53 -7.46 -3.47 9.58
C ILE A 53 -8.89 -3.15 9.16
N PHE A 54 -9.07 -2.67 7.95
CA PHE A 54 -10.39 -2.39 7.40
C PHE A 54 -10.68 -3.32 6.23
N ILE A 55 -11.87 -3.90 6.21
CA ILE A 55 -12.36 -4.71 5.10
C ILE A 55 -13.42 -3.91 4.35
N LYS A 56 -13.28 -3.80 3.02
CA LYS A 56 -14.27 -3.13 2.19
C LYS A 56 -15.44 -4.08 1.91
N VAL A 57 -16.61 -3.76 2.45
CA VAL A 57 -17.86 -4.51 2.26
C VAL A 57 -18.92 -3.52 1.78
N ASP A 58 -19.51 -3.80 0.62
CA ASP A 58 -20.58 -2.98 0.01
C ASP A 58 -20.26 -1.48 -0.02
N GLY A 59 -19.01 -1.15 -0.41
CA GLY A 59 -18.52 0.22 -0.51
C GLY A 59 -18.10 0.87 0.82
N SER A 60 -18.36 0.24 1.96
CA SER A 60 -18.00 0.73 3.29
C SER A 60 -16.73 0.07 3.83
N PHE A 61 -15.90 0.84 4.52
CA PHE A 61 -14.72 0.33 5.23
C PHE A 61 -15.11 -0.05 6.66
N ILE A 62 -15.12 -1.35 6.95
CA ILE A 62 -15.51 -1.91 8.25
C ILE A 62 -14.25 -2.28 9.02
N PRO A 63 -14.01 -1.75 10.24
CA PRO A 63 -12.87 -2.11 11.05
C PRO A 63 -13.00 -3.54 11.60
N TYR A 64 -11.91 -4.29 11.53
CA TYR A 64 -11.72 -5.59 12.15
C TYR A 64 -10.50 -5.53 13.06
N PHE A 65 -10.70 -5.78 14.34
CA PHE A 65 -9.63 -5.83 15.33
C PHE A 65 -8.89 -7.16 15.24
N ILE A 66 -7.60 -7.12 15.45
CA ILE A 66 -6.71 -8.27 15.30
C ILE A 66 -6.43 -8.87 16.67
N SER A 67 -6.84 -10.12 16.88
CA SER A 67 -6.47 -10.90 18.08
C SER A 67 -5.06 -11.48 17.95
N LYS A 68 -4.69 -11.91 16.75
CA LYS A 68 -3.39 -12.56 16.51
C LYS A 68 -2.95 -12.42 15.08
N ILE A 69 -1.67 -12.10 14.90
CA ILE A 69 -0.97 -12.23 13.62
C ILE A 69 0.10 -13.31 13.75
N THR A 70 0.23 -14.12 12.73
CA THR A 70 1.32 -15.09 12.61
C THR A 70 1.94 -14.96 11.23
N SER A 71 3.23 -14.65 11.20
CA SER A 71 3.98 -14.57 9.95
C SER A 71 3.92 -15.93 9.23
N HIS A 72 3.65 -15.91 7.94
CA HIS A 72 3.66 -17.11 7.10
C HIS A 72 4.79 -16.95 6.09
N SER A 73 5.86 -17.73 6.26
CA SER A 73 7.13 -17.59 5.54
C SER A 73 7.06 -17.92 4.04
N LYS A 74 5.89 -18.19 3.48
CA LYS A 74 5.72 -18.47 2.05
C LYS A 74 4.79 -17.44 1.39
N ASN A 75 5.27 -16.86 0.29
CA ASN A 75 4.46 -16.09 -0.67
C ASN A 75 3.81 -14.78 -0.15
N ASN A 76 4.51 -13.96 0.62
CA ASN A 76 3.96 -12.69 1.13
C ASN A 76 2.57 -12.84 1.74
N SER A 77 2.42 -13.83 2.60
CA SER A 77 1.15 -14.13 3.27
C SER A 77 1.35 -14.13 4.78
N ILE A 78 0.33 -13.67 5.49
CA ILE A 78 0.23 -13.77 6.96
C ILE A 78 -1.06 -14.49 7.34
N ARG A 79 -1.08 -15.08 8.51
CA ARG A 79 -2.29 -15.61 9.13
C ARG A 79 -2.80 -14.62 10.14
N ILE A 80 -4.08 -14.34 10.08
CA ILE A 80 -4.74 -13.41 11.01
C ILE A 80 -5.94 -14.10 11.63
N LEU A 81 -6.08 -13.90 12.94
CA LEU A 81 -7.29 -14.14 13.69
C LEU A 81 -7.88 -12.80 14.10
N PHE A 82 -9.15 -12.58 13.79
CA PHE A 82 -9.87 -11.37 14.15
C PHE A 82 -10.71 -11.56 15.40
N ASP A 83 -10.86 -10.51 16.20
CA ASP A 83 -11.79 -10.50 17.30
C ASP A 83 -13.21 -10.69 16.82
N GLY A 84 -13.94 -11.57 17.49
CA GLY A 84 -15.33 -11.87 17.15
C GLY A 84 -15.53 -12.78 15.94
N ILE A 85 -14.44 -13.28 15.32
CA ILE A 85 -14.50 -14.32 14.29
C ILE A 85 -13.95 -15.62 14.87
N SER A 86 -14.85 -16.57 15.15
CA SER A 86 -14.53 -17.82 15.84
C SER A 86 -14.87 -19.08 15.05
N ASP A 87 -15.52 -18.95 13.90
CA ASP A 87 -15.96 -20.07 13.09
C ASP A 87 -15.84 -19.82 11.59
N GLU A 88 -16.01 -20.88 10.80
CA GLU A 88 -15.90 -20.83 9.34
C GLU A 88 -17.03 -20.04 8.67
N GLN A 89 -18.20 -19.97 9.28
CA GLN A 89 -19.33 -19.29 8.66
C GLN A 89 -19.13 -17.78 8.67
N GLN A 90 -18.57 -17.26 9.76
CA GLN A 90 -18.19 -15.85 9.88
C GLN A 90 -17.06 -15.52 8.90
N VAL A 91 -16.09 -16.43 8.73
CA VAL A 91 -14.99 -16.28 7.75
C VAL A 91 -15.50 -16.15 6.31
N LYS A 92 -16.56 -16.89 5.93
CA LYS A 92 -17.14 -16.81 4.57
C LYS A 92 -17.51 -15.38 4.15
N ASN A 93 -17.95 -14.56 5.10
CA ASN A 93 -18.38 -13.18 4.83
C ASN A 93 -17.21 -12.25 4.45
N ILE A 94 -15.99 -12.60 4.86
CA ILE A 94 -14.77 -11.81 4.62
C ILE A 94 -13.83 -12.44 3.60
N LEU A 95 -14.10 -13.68 3.16
CA LEU A 95 -13.30 -14.33 2.13
C LEU A 95 -13.29 -13.51 0.82
N GLN A 96 -12.14 -13.48 0.15
CA GLN A 96 -11.91 -12.78 -1.11
C GLN A 96 -12.09 -11.26 -1.03
N LYS A 97 -12.31 -10.70 0.16
CA LYS A 97 -12.43 -9.25 0.35
C LYS A 97 -11.04 -8.59 0.39
N LYS A 98 -11.00 -7.36 -0.11
CA LYS A 98 -9.82 -6.49 -0.03
C LYS A 98 -9.68 -5.92 1.37
N VAL A 99 -8.44 -5.82 1.83
CA VAL A 99 -8.06 -5.34 3.15
C VAL A 99 -7.25 -4.08 3.03
N TYR A 100 -7.52 -3.13 3.91
CA TYR A 100 -6.97 -1.79 3.89
C TYR A 100 -6.48 -1.36 5.26
N ILE A 101 -5.51 -0.44 5.28
CA ILE A 101 -5.00 0.22 6.49
C ILE A 101 -5.14 1.73 6.26
N PRO A 102 -5.61 2.51 7.25
CA PRO A 102 -5.59 3.97 7.14
C PRO A 102 -4.16 4.47 6.88
N LEU A 103 -4.01 5.49 6.04
CA LEU A 103 -2.68 6.09 5.78
C LEU A 103 -2.01 6.60 7.05
N THR A 104 -2.81 7.00 8.05
CA THR A 104 -2.33 7.45 9.37
C THR A 104 -1.72 6.35 10.21
N ASP A 105 -2.13 5.10 9.98
CA ASP A 105 -1.73 3.93 10.77
C ASP A 105 -0.60 3.15 10.08
N LEU A 106 -0.11 3.65 8.92
CA LEU A 106 0.99 3.02 8.21
C LEU A 106 2.30 3.12 9.03
N PRO A 107 3.09 2.03 9.12
CA PRO A 107 4.39 2.07 9.74
C PRO A 107 5.31 3.09 9.07
N LYS A 108 6.12 3.78 9.86
CA LYS A 108 7.16 4.66 9.29
C LYS A 108 8.21 3.83 8.58
N LEU A 109 8.44 4.13 7.31
CA LEU A 109 9.46 3.45 6.53
C LEU A 109 10.86 3.96 6.88
N PRO A 110 11.91 3.12 6.76
CA PRO A 110 13.30 3.55 6.81
C PRO A 110 13.58 4.68 5.80
N LYS A 111 14.65 5.46 6.04
CA LYS A 111 14.96 6.69 5.27
C LYS A 111 14.97 6.55 3.75
N ASN A 112 15.26 5.36 3.23
CA ASN A 112 15.35 5.11 1.77
C ASN A 112 14.16 4.33 1.21
N LYS A 113 13.11 4.09 2.03
CA LYS A 113 11.89 3.44 1.58
C LYS A 113 10.72 4.43 1.60
N PHE A 114 9.75 4.19 0.73
CA PHE A 114 8.58 5.04 0.58
C PHE A 114 7.38 4.21 0.15
N TYR A 115 6.21 4.68 0.49
CA TYR A 115 4.97 4.19 -0.11
C TYR A 115 4.73 4.92 -1.43
N ILE A 116 4.19 4.22 -2.41
CA ILE A 116 3.92 4.78 -3.75
C ILE A 116 3.13 6.08 -3.67
N HIS A 117 2.08 6.12 -2.85
CA HIS A 117 1.23 7.30 -2.72
C HIS A 117 1.98 8.53 -2.16
N GLU A 118 3.09 8.33 -1.44
CA GLU A 118 3.87 9.44 -0.85
C GLU A 118 4.63 10.25 -1.89
N ILE A 119 5.00 9.64 -3.02
CA ILE A 119 5.85 10.27 -4.04
C ILE A 119 5.10 10.76 -5.27
N ILE A 120 3.81 10.46 -5.38
CA ILE A 120 2.97 11.03 -6.44
C ILE A 120 2.92 12.55 -6.27
N GLY A 121 3.21 13.28 -7.34
CA GLY A 121 3.31 14.74 -7.34
C GLY A 121 4.70 15.29 -7.03
N PHE A 122 5.67 14.45 -6.61
CA PHE A 122 7.05 14.88 -6.38
C PHE A 122 7.71 15.27 -7.69
N ASN A 123 8.58 16.29 -7.63
CA ASN A 123 9.42 16.66 -8.75
C ASN A 123 10.52 15.61 -8.96
N VAL A 124 10.77 15.24 -10.19
CA VAL A 124 11.88 14.36 -10.57
C VAL A 124 13.02 15.22 -11.06
N VAL A 125 14.17 15.12 -10.42
CA VAL A 125 15.35 15.91 -10.72
C VAL A 125 16.51 15.00 -11.10
N ASP A 126 16.96 15.11 -12.34
CA ASP A 126 18.15 14.43 -12.83
C ASP A 126 19.39 15.28 -12.60
N LYS A 127 20.50 14.62 -12.28
CA LYS A 127 21.77 15.30 -11.99
C LYS A 127 22.30 16.13 -13.16
N VAL A 128 22.03 15.73 -14.40
CA VAL A 128 22.53 16.36 -15.64
C VAL A 128 21.45 17.18 -16.32
N ALA A 129 20.27 16.58 -16.52
CA ALA A 129 19.16 17.21 -17.23
C ALA A 129 18.36 18.22 -16.38
N GLY A 130 18.59 18.24 -15.05
CA GLY A 130 17.81 19.10 -14.15
C GLY A 130 16.41 18.58 -13.91
N ASN A 131 15.42 19.47 -13.90
CA ASN A 131 14.02 19.09 -13.66
C ASN A 131 13.44 18.30 -14.84
N VAL A 132 13.03 17.06 -14.58
CA VAL A 132 12.46 16.12 -15.57
C VAL A 132 10.93 16.12 -15.53
N GLY A 133 10.31 16.74 -14.54
CA GLY A 133 8.86 16.79 -14.40
C GLY A 133 8.35 16.24 -13.08
N LYS A 134 7.09 15.80 -13.05
CA LYS A 134 6.44 15.30 -11.83
C LYS A 134 6.04 13.84 -11.95
N VAL A 135 6.19 13.11 -10.86
CA VAL A 135 5.62 11.76 -10.75
C VAL A 135 4.09 11.86 -10.79
N ILE A 136 3.48 11.22 -11.78
CA ILE A 136 2.02 11.16 -11.93
C ILE A 136 1.45 9.81 -11.54
N ASN A 137 2.25 8.74 -11.67
CA ASN A 137 1.84 7.38 -11.31
C ASN A 137 3.08 6.49 -11.13
N ILE A 138 2.85 5.25 -10.67
CA ILE A 138 3.83 4.17 -10.74
C ILE A 138 3.22 3.01 -11.51
N ASN A 139 3.92 2.56 -12.55
CA ASN A 139 3.54 1.38 -13.30
C ASN A 139 4.11 0.14 -12.61
N GLU A 140 3.21 -0.75 -12.17
CA GLU A 140 3.50 -2.01 -11.49
C GLU A 140 3.17 -3.24 -12.33
N ASP A 141 2.75 -3.06 -13.59
CA ASP A 141 2.32 -4.14 -14.49
C ASP A 141 3.48 -5.05 -14.94
N SER A 142 4.71 -4.61 -14.71
CA SER A 142 5.91 -5.38 -15.02
C SER A 142 6.66 -5.77 -13.74
N PRO A 143 7.48 -6.83 -13.77
CA PRO A 143 8.33 -7.22 -12.63
C PRO A 143 9.22 -6.09 -12.14
N GLN A 144 9.61 -5.18 -13.02
CA GLN A 144 10.36 -3.97 -12.70
C GLN A 144 9.41 -2.77 -12.69
N LYS A 145 9.16 -2.23 -11.50
CA LYS A 145 8.36 -1.02 -11.33
C LYS A 145 9.01 0.18 -11.99
N LYS A 146 8.17 1.08 -12.51
CA LYS A 146 8.62 2.31 -13.19
C LYS A 146 7.86 3.51 -12.65
N LEU A 147 8.55 4.59 -12.38
CA LEU A 147 7.91 5.90 -12.20
C LEU A 147 7.32 6.34 -13.54
N VAL A 148 6.09 6.79 -13.51
CA VAL A 148 5.46 7.48 -14.64
C VAL A 148 5.56 8.97 -14.38
N VAL A 149 6.33 9.66 -15.20
CA VAL A 149 6.66 11.08 -15.03
C VAL A 149 6.09 11.89 -16.18
N ASN A 150 5.41 12.99 -15.88
CA ASN A 150 4.98 13.93 -16.90
C ASN A 150 6.16 14.84 -17.25
N TYR A 151 6.75 14.63 -18.41
CA TYR A 151 7.81 15.44 -19.01
C TYR A 151 7.30 16.18 -20.22
N ASN A 152 7.13 17.49 -20.13
CA ASN A 152 6.64 18.34 -21.24
C ASN A 152 5.34 17.84 -21.89
N GLY A 153 4.40 17.34 -21.09
CA GLY A 153 3.12 16.82 -21.56
C GLY A 153 3.13 15.38 -22.06
N LYS A 154 4.28 14.71 -22.02
CA LYS A 154 4.43 13.28 -22.36
C LYS A 154 4.71 12.46 -21.12
N GLU A 155 4.25 11.21 -21.13
CA GLU A 155 4.58 10.24 -20.09
C GLU A 155 5.95 9.61 -20.37
N VAL A 156 6.84 9.71 -19.42
CA VAL A 156 8.17 9.06 -19.45
C VAL A 156 8.23 8.02 -18.35
N PHE A 157 8.70 6.82 -18.69
CA PHE A 157 8.82 5.70 -17.77
C PHE A 157 10.26 5.57 -17.27
N ILE A 158 10.47 5.82 -15.96
CA ILE A 158 11.79 5.74 -15.33
C ILE A 158 11.84 4.51 -14.44
N PRO A 159 12.74 3.54 -14.67
CA PRO A 159 12.87 2.37 -13.83
C PRO A 159 13.14 2.73 -12.36
N LEU A 160 12.39 2.11 -11.45
CA LEU A 160 12.53 2.30 -10.01
C LEU A 160 13.57 1.32 -9.46
N VAL A 161 14.83 1.63 -9.72
CA VAL A 161 16.00 0.85 -9.26
C VAL A 161 17.04 1.76 -8.64
N ASP A 162 17.86 1.23 -7.73
CA ASP A 162 18.87 2.01 -6.98
C ASP A 162 19.95 2.63 -7.90
N GLU A 163 20.17 2.04 -9.07
CA GLU A 163 21.09 2.57 -10.09
C GLU A 163 20.60 3.86 -10.74
N ILE A 164 19.28 4.08 -10.76
CA ILE A 164 18.65 5.26 -11.36
C ILE A 164 18.13 6.19 -10.28
N VAL A 165 17.30 5.70 -9.35
CA VAL A 165 16.73 6.50 -8.26
C VAL A 165 17.71 6.55 -7.11
N ARG A 166 18.39 7.68 -6.96
CA ARG A 166 19.48 7.87 -5.97
C ARG A 166 18.96 8.23 -4.60
N LYS A 167 17.93 9.06 -4.53
CA LYS A 167 17.37 9.55 -3.28
C LYS A 167 15.93 10.02 -3.46
N ILE A 168 15.10 9.80 -2.47
CA ILE A 168 13.80 10.44 -2.34
C ILE A 168 13.85 11.41 -1.17
N ASP A 169 13.70 12.69 -1.47
CA ASP A 169 13.73 13.76 -0.49
C ASP A 169 12.30 14.21 -0.18
N LYS A 170 11.74 13.63 0.89
CA LYS A 170 10.36 13.93 1.32
C LYS A 170 10.19 15.37 1.83
N GLN A 171 11.26 16.02 2.30
CA GLN A 171 11.18 17.41 2.78
C GLN A 171 11.07 18.39 1.62
N LYS A 172 11.74 18.09 0.50
CA LYS A 172 11.71 18.91 -0.71
C LYS A 172 10.65 18.48 -1.71
N ASN A 173 9.98 17.33 -1.49
CA ASN A 173 9.11 16.66 -2.45
C ASN A 173 9.84 16.40 -3.78
N GLU A 174 11.03 15.82 -3.69
CA GLU A 174 11.89 15.55 -4.84
C GLU A 174 12.33 14.09 -4.90
N VAL A 175 12.37 13.55 -6.12
CA VAL A 175 12.99 12.28 -6.46
C VAL A 175 14.26 12.58 -7.25
N LEU A 176 15.42 12.35 -6.64
CA LEU A 176 16.71 12.57 -7.29
C LEU A 176 17.11 11.32 -8.07
N ILE A 177 17.39 11.50 -9.35
CA ILE A 177 17.73 10.42 -10.26
C ILE A 177 19.07 10.68 -10.96
N THR A 178 19.62 9.62 -11.53
CA THR A 178 20.73 9.70 -12.48
C THR A 178 20.35 8.82 -13.67
N MET A 179 20.00 9.45 -14.78
CA MET A 179 19.55 8.72 -15.97
C MET A 179 20.72 8.44 -16.92
N PRO A 180 20.71 7.28 -17.60
CA PRO A 180 21.55 7.08 -18.78
C PRO A 180 21.19 8.09 -19.88
N ASN A 181 22.18 8.52 -20.64
CA ASN A 181 21.99 9.42 -21.78
C ASN A 181 20.94 8.85 -22.76
N GLY A 182 19.97 9.68 -23.14
CA GLY A 182 18.96 9.32 -24.14
C GLY A 182 17.67 8.72 -23.58
N LEU A 183 17.56 8.41 -22.30
CA LEU A 183 16.35 7.80 -21.74
C LEU A 183 15.10 8.68 -21.91
N LEU A 184 15.24 10.00 -21.85
CA LEU A 184 14.13 10.95 -22.08
C LEU A 184 13.64 10.99 -23.54
N ASN A 185 14.42 10.48 -24.46
CA ASN A 185 14.11 10.50 -25.90
C ASN A 185 13.58 9.16 -26.43
N LEU A 186 13.50 8.15 -25.57
CA LEU A 186 13.12 6.78 -25.96
C LEU A 186 11.62 6.49 -25.77
N ASN A 187 10.84 7.47 -25.28
CA ASN A 187 9.40 7.31 -24.99
C ASN A 187 8.56 8.33 -25.76
#